data_4a0dc05fc234fa60fd31af363e612098
#
_entry.id   4a0dc05fc234fa60fd31af363e612098
#
_cell.length_a   1.000
_cell.length_b   1.000
_cell.length_c   1.000
_cell.angle_alpha   90.00
_cell.angle_beta   90.00
_cell.angle_gamma   90.00
#
_symmetry.space_group_name_H-M   'P 1'
#
loop_
_entity.id
_entity.type
_entity.pdbx_description
1 polymer ?
#
loop_
_entity_poly.entity_id
_entity_poly.type
_entity_poly.pdbx_seq_one_letter_code
_entity_poly.pdbx_strand_id
1 'polypeptide(L)'
;VYGSPLMATTHTVIVKEARERGIKLDIIQGPSVFDAIAETGLQPYKFGKTTSLPNFPADSYVDSIKQNNEAGNHTLILVDIGMTFENALKRLNEDLKNKKMRVSKILVCSRLDLKDGKIFYGETEKLKSHKSKIKTPFCFVIPGKLHFLEKEFIESFSD
;
A
#
# COMPACT_ATOMS: atom_id res chain seq x y z
N VAL A 1 -1.80 17.16 7.90
CA VAL A 1 -2.02 16.05 6.96
C VAL A 1 -0.84 15.11 7.04
N TYR A 2 -1.06 13.82 7.11
CA TYR A 2 0.00 12.83 7.03
C TYR A 2 0.40 12.64 5.55
N GLY A 3 1.68 12.86 5.25
CA GLY A 3 2.21 12.74 3.88
C GLY A 3 2.00 13.99 3.01
N SER A 4 2.05 13.79 1.69
CA SER A 4 1.86 14.89 0.73
C SER A 4 0.39 15.34 0.68
N PRO A 5 0.11 16.65 0.80
CA PRO A 5 -1.26 17.15 0.89
C PRO A 5 -2.08 17.02 -0.39
N LEU A 6 -1.44 16.83 -1.54
CA LEU A 6 -2.10 16.75 -2.84
C LEU A 6 -2.12 15.34 -3.44
N MET A 7 -1.57 14.35 -2.76
CA MET A 7 -1.53 12.97 -3.26
C MET A 7 -2.93 12.35 -3.31
N ALA A 8 -3.78 12.67 -2.33
CA ALA A 8 -5.21 12.39 -2.39
C ALA A 8 -5.97 13.63 -2.87
N THR A 9 -7.00 13.44 -3.69
CA THR A 9 -7.75 14.54 -4.33
C THR A 9 -8.56 15.41 -3.37
N THR A 10 -8.75 14.99 -2.13
CA THR A 10 -9.58 15.68 -1.12
C THR A 10 -9.18 17.13 -0.90
N HIS A 11 -7.87 17.44 -0.89
CA HIS A 11 -7.40 18.80 -0.67
C HIS A 11 -7.38 19.69 -1.92
N THR A 12 -7.61 19.14 -3.10
CA THR A 12 -7.68 19.92 -4.35
C THR A 12 -8.86 20.89 -4.33
N VAL A 13 -9.95 20.53 -3.64
CA VAL A 13 -11.12 21.41 -3.45
C VAL A 13 -10.71 22.67 -2.67
N ILE A 14 -9.92 22.51 -1.60
CA ILE A 14 -9.43 23.65 -0.80
C ILE A 14 -8.54 24.57 -1.65
N VAL A 15 -7.65 23.96 -2.45
CA VAL A 15 -6.78 24.71 -3.37
C VAL A 15 -7.59 25.49 -4.41
N LYS A 16 -8.62 24.85 -4.98
CA LYS A 16 -9.52 25.48 -5.94
C LYS A 16 -10.23 26.69 -5.30
N GLU A 17 -10.86 26.47 -4.16
CA GLU A 17 -11.64 27.53 -3.47
C GLU A 17 -10.76 28.71 -3.06
N ALA A 18 -9.55 28.43 -2.55
CA ALA A 18 -8.60 29.49 -2.22
C ALA A 18 -8.21 30.33 -3.45
N ARG A 19 -7.97 29.69 -4.60
CA ARG A 19 -7.68 30.39 -5.87
C ARG A 19 -8.84 31.26 -6.32
N GLU A 20 -10.07 30.75 -6.24
CA GLU A 20 -11.28 31.48 -6.62
C GLU A 20 -11.50 32.71 -5.73
N ARG A 21 -11.07 32.65 -4.47
CA ARG A 21 -11.16 33.76 -3.50
C ARG A 21 -9.93 34.66 -3.47
N GLY A 22 -8.94 34.43 -4.35
CA GLY A 22 -7.70 35.20 -4.35
C GLY A 22 -6.82 35.02 -3.12
N ILE A 23 -7.02 33.93 -2.36
CA ILE A 23 -6.24 33.62 -1.16
C ILE A 23 -4.91 32.99 -1.57
N LYS A 24 -3.80 33.56 -1.10
CA LYS A 24 -2.47 32.99 -1.31
C LYS A 24 -2.34 31.69 -0.54
N LEU A 25 -1.89 30.64 -1.23
CA LEU A 25 -1.62 29.32 -0.67
C LEU A 25 -0.15 28.98 -0.76
N ASP A 26 0.42 28.54 0.34
CA ASP A 26 1.74 27.92 0.38
C ASP A 26 1.55 26.41 0.62
N ILE A 27 1.94 25.58 -0.39
CA ILE A 27 1.79 24.14 -0.33
C ILE A 27 3.15 23.55 0.02
N ILE A 28 3.27 23.03 1.24
CA ILE A 28 4.47 22.35 1.71
C ILE A 28 4.33 20.88 1.37
N GLN A 29 5.19 20.38 0.49
CA GLN A 29 5.22 18.97 0.12
C GLN A 29 5.83 18.13 1.24
N GLY A 30 5.22 16.98 1.51
CA GLY A 30 5.75 15.94 2.38
C GLY A 30 5.87 14.63 1.64
N PRO A 31 6.63 13.65 2.16
CA PRO A 31 6.71 12.33 1.55
C PRO A 31 5.35 11.65 1.57
N SER A 32 5.06 10.89 0.51
CA SER A 32 3.86 10.06 0.41
C SER A 32 4.24 8.59 0.47
N VAL A 33 3.25 7.72 0.61
CA VAL A 33 3.47 6.28 0.49
C VAL A 33 4.05 5.90 -0.88
N PHE A 34 3.82 6.70 -1.92
CA PHE A 34 4.37 6.49 -3.26
C PHE A 34 5.88 6.72 -3.33
N ASP A 35 6.41 7.59 -2.46
CA ASP A 35 7.85 7.78 -2.31
C ASP A 35 8.43 6.73 -1.34
N ALA A 36 7.78 6.59 -0.17
CA ALA A 36 8.24 5.73 0.90
C ALA A 36 8.24 4.23 0.52
N ILE A 37 7.42 3.82 -0.46
CA ILE A 37 7.38 2.42 -0.91
C ILE A 37 8.72 1.95 -1.49
N ALA A 38 9.60 2.86 -1.88
CA ALA A 38 10.95 2.54 -2.32
C ALA A 38 11.78 1.86 -1.22
N GLU A 39 11.44 2.05 0.08
CA GLU A 39 12.08 1.34 1.20
C GLU A 39 11.92 -0.19 1.10
N THR A 40 10.95 -0.68 0.34
CA THR A 40 10.78 -2.12 0.09
C THR A 40 11.86 -2.71 -0.81
N GLY A 41 12.66 -1.88 -1.51
CA GLY A 41 13.60 -2.31 -2.52
C GLY A 41 12.96 -2.75 -3.84
N LEU A 42 11.64 -2.70 -3.94
CA LEU A 42 10.94 -2.90 -5.20
C LEU A 42 11.08 -1.66 -6.07
N GLN A 43 11.25 -1.86 -7.37
CA GLN A 43 11.43 -0.77 -8.33
C GLN A 43 10.13 0.04 -8.49
N PRO A 44 10.09 1.34 -8.10
CA PRO A 44 8.85 2.12 -8.11
C PRO A 44 8.15 2.19 -9.47
N TYR A 45 8.92 2.23 -10.57
CA TYR A 45 8.38 2.26 -11.93
C TYR A 45 7.76 0.93 -12.40
N LYS A 46 7.91 -0.15 -11.64
CA LYS A 46 7.24 -1.44 -11.89
C LYS A 46 5.91 -1.59 -11.14
N PHE A 47 5.53 -0.61 -10.34
CA PHE A 47 4.20 -0.61 -9.76
C PHE A 47 3.16 -0.30 -10.83
N GLY A 48 2.14 -1.14 -10.91
CA GLY A 48 0.98 -0.90 -11.75
C GLY A 48 -0.05 0.00 -11.06
N LYS A 49 -1.31 -0.18 -11.41
CA LYS A 49 -2.41 0.58 -10.82
C LYS A 49 -2.47 0.37 -9.30
N THR A 50 -2.31 1.45 -8.55
CA THR A 50 -2.57 1.44 -7.11
C THR A 50 -4.06 1.25 -6.85
N THR A 51 -4.37 0.47 -5.81
CA THR A 51 -5.75 0.20 -5.43
C THR A 51 -5.94 0.35 -3.92
N SER A 52 -7.18 0.36 -3.45
CA SER A 52 -7.49 0.48 -2.03
C SER A 52 -8.35 -0.69 -1.56
N LEU A 53 -8.03 -1.19 -0.38
CA LEU A 53 -8.85 -2.13 0.37
C LEU A 53 -9.82 -1.29 1.23
N PRO A 54 -11.11 -1.19 0.84
CA PRO A 54 -12.07 -0.34 1.53
C PRO A 54 -12.57 -1.00 2.82
N ASN A 55 -13.09 -0.21 3.75
CA ASN A 55 -13.70 -0.71 4.98
C ASN A 55 -15.16 -1.20 4.81
N PHE A 56 -15.73 -1.06 3.62
CA PHE A 56 -17.05 -1.55 3.24
C PHE A 56 -16.96 -2.73 2.25
N PRO A 57 -17.99 -3.57 2.10
CA PRO A 57 -17.96 -4.71 1.20
C PRO A 57 -17.79 -4.30 -0.27
N ALA A 58 -16.57 -4.48 -0.82
CA ALA A 58 -16.24 -4.32 -2.23
C ALA A 58 -14.96 -5.11 -2.52
N ASP A 59 -14.91 -5.79 -3.63
CA ASP A 59 -13.80 -6.66 -4.04
C ASP A 59 -13.18 -6.27 -5.40
N SER A 60 -13.61 -5.15 -5.98
CA SER A 60 -13.11 -4.66 -7.27
C SER A 60 -11.61 -4.35 -7.26
N TYR A 61 -11.02 -4.09 -6.10
CA TYR A 61 -9.58 -3.90 -5.96
C TYR A 61 -8.79 -5.17 -6.34
N VAL A 62 -9.37 -6.36 -6.18
CA VAL A 62 -8.74 -7.62 -6.60
C VAL A 62 -8.60 -7.71 -8.11
N ASP A 63 -9.52 -7.12 -8.86
CA ASP A 63 -9.41 -7.09 -10.33
C ASP A 63 -8.20 -6.24 -10.77
N SER A 64 -7.90 -5.14 -10.05
CA SER A 64 -6.68 -4.36 -10.27
C SER A 64 -5.41 -5.15 -9.92
N ILE A 65 -5.44 -5.93 -8.83
CA ILE A 65 -4.33 -6.82 -8.46
C ILE A 65 -4.08 -7.85 -9.57
N LYS A 66 -5.15 -8.45 -10.09
CA LYS A 66 -5.06 -9.43 -11.17
C LYS A 66 -4.44 -8.83 -12.43
N GLN A 67 -4.93 -7.67 -12.88
CA GLN A 67 -4.38 -6.96 -14.04
C GLN A 67 -2.89 -6.64 -13.89
N ASN A 68 -2.48 -6.13 -12.73
CA ASN A 68 -1.08 -5.84 -12.45
C ASN A 68 -0.23 -7.11 -12.49
N ASN A 69 -0.72 -8.19 -11.86
CA ASN A 69 0.00 -9.47 -11.83
C ASN A 69 0.18 -10.08 -13.23
N GLU A 70 -0.85 -10.02 -14.08
CA GLU A 70 -0.80 -10.47 -15.48
C GLU A 70 0.23 -9.65 -16.29
N ALA A 71 0.37 -8.35 -15.99
CA ALA A 71 1.38 -7.48 -16.58
C ALA A 71 2.79 -7.64 -15.94
N GLY A 72 2.92 -8.44 -14.88
CA GLY A 72 4.17 -8.60 -14.13
C GLY A 72 4.49 -7.42 -13.20
N ASN A 73 3.53 -6.54 -12.95
CA ASN A 73 3.71 -5.36 -12.11
C ASN A 73 3.44 -5.64 -10.63
N HIS A 74 4.10 -4.87 -9.75
CA HIS A 74 3.78 -4.85 -8.33
C HIS A 74 2.47 -4.10 -8.10
N THR A 75 1.75 -4.48 -7.03
CA THR A 75 0.52 -3.79 -6.64
C THR A 75 0.66 -3.18 -5.26
N LEU A 76 0.52 -1.86 -5.17
CA LEU A 76 0.33 -1.15 -3.91
C LEU A 76 -1.17 -1.17 -3.57
N ILE A 77 -1.49 -1.66 -2.37
CA ILE A 77 -2.85 -1.71 -1.82
C ILE A 77 -2.89 -0.81 -0.59
N LEU A 78 -3.54 0.33 -0.72
CA LEU A 78 -3.81 1.22 0.39
C LEU A 78 -4.93 0.63 1.25
N VAL A 79 -4.80 0.75 2.55
CA VAL A 79 -5.81 0.26 3.49
C VAL A 79 -6.60 1.44 4.04
N ASP A 80 -7.92 1.34 4.02
CA ASP A 80 -8.80 2.41 4.52
C ASP A 80 -8.55 2.69 6.01
N ILE A 81 -8.69 3.97 6.36
CA ILE A 81 -8.54 4.45 7.73
C ILE A 81 -9.56 3.75 8.63
N GLY A 82 -9.09 3.33 9.81
CA GLY A 82 -9.91 2.63 10.81
C GLY A 82 -9.91 1.11 10.70
N MET A 83 -9.38 0.53 9.63
CA MET A 83 -9.19 -0.92 9.56
C MET A 83 -8.01 -1.37 10.44
N THR A 84 -8.24 -2.39 11.24
CA THR A 84 -7.14 -3.09 11.92
C THR A 84 -6.38 -3.98 10.95
N PHE A 85 -5.11 -4.25 11.24
CA PHE A 85 -4.30 -5.15 10.42
C PHE A 85 -4.95 -6.54 10.26
N GLU A 86 -5.49 -7.09 11.34
CA GLU A 86 -6.12 -8.41 11.33
C GLU A 86 -7.33 -8.44 10.39
N ASN A 87 -8.21 -7.43 10.46
CA ASN A 87 -9.38 -7.34 9.61
C ASN A 87 -9.00 -7.12 8.14
N ALA A 88 -8.01 -6.26 7.88
CA ALA A 88 -7.52 -6.00 6.54
C ALA A 88 -6.90 -7.25 5.91
N LEU A 89 -6.03 -7.97 6.64
CA LEU A 89 -5.39 -9.18 6.16
C LEU A 89 -6.39 -10.32 5.93
N LYS A 90 -7.32 -10.51 6.87
CA LYS A 90 -8.40 -11.50 6.74
C LYS A 90 -9.20 -11.24 5.47
N ARG A 91 -9.64 -10.00 5.28
CA ARG A 91 -10.45 -9.62 4.14
C ARG A 91 -9.69 -9.77 2.82
N LEU A 92 -8.45 -9.30 2.75
CA LEU A 92 -7.61 -9.48 1.57
C LEU A 92 -7.54 -10.96 1.17
N ASN A 93 -7.33 -11.86 2.14
CA ASN A 93 -7.25 -13.29 1.88
C ASN A 93 -8.59 -13.88 1.39
N GLU A 94 -9.71 -13.49 2.00
CA GLU A 94 -11.04 -13.94 1.61
C GLU A 94 -11.38 -13.48 0.19
N ASP A 95 -11.15 -12.21 -0.14
CA ASP A 95 -11.45 -11.65 -1.45
C ASP A 95 -10.56 -12.23 -2.56
N LEU A 96 -9.26 -12.43 -2.29
CA LEU A 96 -8.35 -13.14 -3.21
C LEU A 96 -8.84 -14.57 -3.47
N LYS A 97 -9.25 -15.29 -2.42
CA LYS A 97 -9.77 -16.65 -2.54
C LYS A 97 -11.07 -16.71 -3.35
N ASN A 98 -12.01 -15.79 -3.08
CA ASN A 98 -13.29 -15.69 -3.79
C ASN A 98 -13.08 -15.44 -5.29
N LYS A 99 -12.11 -14.61 -5.64
CA LYS A 99 -11.70 -14.33 -7.04
C LYS A 99 -10.75 -15.40 -7.62
N LYS A 100 -10.51 -16.49 -6.89
CA LYS A 100 -9.60 -17.60 -7.30
C LYS A 100 -8.18 -17.13 -7.64
N MET A 101 -7.73 -16.04 -7.04
CA MET A 101 -6.39 -15.53 -7.21
C MET A 101 -5.46 -16.11 -6.13
N ARG A 102 -4.32 -16.67 -6.56
CA ARG A 102 -3.30 -17.20 -5.65
C ARG A 102 -2.17 -16.20 -5.51
N VAL A 103 -1.94 -15.76 -4.27
CA VAL A 103 -0.81 -14.92 -3.88
C VAL A 103 -0.04 -15.68 -2.81
N SER A 104 1.25 -15.94 -3.06
CA SER A 104 2.08 -16.76 -2.15
C SER A 104 2.59 -15.95 -0.97
N LYS A 105 3.18 -14.80 -1.24
CA LYS A 105 3.77 -13.91 -0.25
C LYS A 105 3.38 -12.46 -0.55
N ILE A 106 3.24 -11.66 0.49
CA ILE A 106 2.99 -10.21 0.41
C ILE A 106 3.96 -9.46 1.31
N LEU A 107 4.13 -8.17 1.04
CA LEU A 107 4.74 -7.26 2.01
C LEU A 107 3.65 -6.54 2.80
N VAL A 108 3.93 -6.33 4.08
CA VAL A 108 3.18 -5.44 4.96
C VAL A 108 4.10 -4.30 5.34
N CYS A 109 3.75 -3.11 4.93
CA CYS A 109 4.53 -1.90 5.18
C CYS A 109 3.79 -1.06 6.23
N SER A 110 4.37 -0.94 7.41
CA SER A 110 3.80 -0.22 8.55
C SER A 110 4.60 1.04 8.80
N ARG A 111 3.97 2.20 8.74
CA ARG A 111 4.57 3.50 9.11
C ARG A 111 5.88 3.80 8.37
N LEU A 112 5.91 3.54 7.06
CA LEU A 112 7.04 3.89 6.21
C LEU A 112 7.44 5.36 6.41
N ASP A 113 8.72 5.67 6.23
CA ASP A 113 9.30 7.01 6.43
C ASP A 113 9.22 7.53 7.88
N LEU A 114 8.86 6.68 8.85
CA LEU A 114 8.89 7.02 10.27
C LEU A 114 9.94 6.20 11.01
N LYS A 115 10.45 6.75 12.12
CA LYS A 115 11.50 6.11 12.94
C LYS A 115 11.15 4.70 13.42
N ASP A 116 9.85 4.40 13.58
CA ASP A 116 9.34 3.09 13.98
C ASP A 116 8.68 2.34 12.80
N GLY A 117 9.00 2.74 11.57
CA GLY A 117 8.58 2.07 10.36
C GLY A 117 9.10 0.63 10.31
N LYS A 118 8.30 -0.28 9.78
CA LYS A 118 8.64 -1.71 9.65
C LYS A 118 8.06 -2.28 8.38
N ILE A 119 8.83 -3.17 7.78
CA ILE A 119 8.41 -3.96 6.62
C ILE A 119 8.50 -5.43 7.01
N PHE A 120 7.50 -6.22 6.62
CA PHE A 120 7.46 -7.66 6.81
C PHE A 120 7.13 -8.30 5.46
N TYR A 121 7.80 -9.39 5.13
CA TYR A 121 7.55 -10.14 3.90
C TYR A 121 7.31 -11.61 4.21
N GLY A 122 6.22 -12.16 3.72
CA GLY A 122 5.93 -13.56 3.97
C GLY A 122 4.56 -14.00 3.51
N GLU A 123 4.27 -15.25 3.80
CA GLU A 123 2.93 -15.81 3.62
C GLU A 123 1.95 -15.16 4.59
N THR A 124 0.72 -14.95 4.13
CA THR A 124 -0.28 -14.22 4.92
C THR A 124 -0.56 -14.86 6.29
N GLU A 125 -0.46 -16.19 6.40
CA GLU A 125 -0.63 -16.90 7.67
C GLU A 125 0.50 -16.59 8.66
N LYS A 126 1.75 -16.52 8.18
CA LYS A 126 2.91 -16.17 9.01
C LYS A 126 2.85 -14.72 9.46
N LEU A 127 2.41 -13.82 8.58
CA LEU A 127 2.30 -12.39 8.89
C LEU A 127 1.31 -12.07 10.01
N LYS A 128 0.36 -12.96 10.32
CA LYS A 128 -0.54 -12.80 11.48
C LYS A 128 0.20 -12.72 12.82
N SER A 129 1.35 -13.36 12.93
CA SER A 129 2.17 -13.33 14.16
C SER A 129 2.73 -11.94 14.47
N HIS A 130 2.85 -11.07 13.46
CA HIS A 130 3.38 -9.72 13.61
C HIS A 130 2.33 -8.66 13.98
N LYS A 131 1.09 -9.03 14.25
CA LYS A 131 -0.01 -8.10 14.53
C LYS A 131 0.34 -7.01 15.56
N SER A 132 1.06 -7.37 16.62
CA SER A 132 1.47 -6.44 17.68
C SER A 132 2.55 -5.44 17.24
N LYS A 133 3.25 -5.73 16.15
CA LYS A 133 4.33 -4.90 15.61
C LYS A 133 3.84 -3.98 14.47
N ILE A 134 2.66 -4.25 13.88
CA ILE A 134 2.11 -3.49 12.78
C ILE A 134 1.19 -2.41 13.33
N LYS A 135 1.54 -1.17 13.04
CA LYS A 135 0.81 0.04 13.47
C LYS A 135 0.24 0.77 12.26
N THR A 136 -0.80 1.53 12.48
CA THR A 136 -1.36 2.44 11.46
C THR A 136 -0.51 3.72 11.30
N PRO A 137 -0.43 4.27 10.08
CA PRO A 137 -0.94 3.72 8.83
C PRO A 137 -0.09 2.55 8.33
N PHE A 138 -0.73 1.63 7.62
CA PHE A 138 -0.04 0.53 6.96
C PHE A 138 -0.66 0.28 5.58
N CYS A 139 0.09 -0.36 4.70
CA CYS A 139 -0.37 -0.80 3.39
C CYS A 139 0.15 -2.20 3.08
N PHE A 140 -0.42 -2.83 2.07
CA PHE A 140 0.08 -4.09 1.53
C PHE A 140 0.74 -3.86 0.18
N VAL A 141 1.73 -4.70 -0.14
CA VAL A 141 2.27 -4.80 -1.49
C VAL A 141 2.25 -6.24 -1.93
N ILE A 142 1.68 -6.49 -3.10
CA ILE A 142 1.79 -7.77 -3.78
C ILE A 142 2.87 -7.64 -4.84
N PRO A 143 4.01 -8.33 -4.69
CA PRO A 143 5.05 -8.33 -5.70
C PRO A 143 4.57 -8.98 -7.00
N GLY A 144 4.87 -8.35 -8.12
CA GLY A 144 4.72 -8.95 -9.44
C GLY A 144 5.98 -9.75 -9.84
N LYS A 145 6.37 -9.70 -11.12
CA LYS A 145 7.59 -10.36 -11.60
C LYS A 145 8.82 -9.67 -11.01
N LEU A 146 9.52 -10.35 -10.11
CA LEU A 146 10.69 -9.81 -9.42
C LEU A 146 11.95 -9.88 -10.30
N HIS A 147 12.72 -8.81 -10.28
CA HIS A 147 14.13 -8.83 -10.67
C HIS A 147 14.95 -9.52 -9.57
N PHE A 148 16.13 -10.05 -9.88
CA PHE A 148 16.92 -10.79 -8.88
C PHE A 148 17.29 -9.94 -7.66
N LEU A 149 17.66 -8.66 -7.86
CA LEU A 149 17.95 -7.73 -6.78
C LEU A 149 16.74 -7.42 -5.91
N GLU A 150 15.56 -7.26 -6.52
CA GLU A 150 14.32 -7.06 -5.76
C GLU A 150 14.03 -8.28 -4.87
N LYS A 151 14.19 -9.48 -5.43
CA LYS A 151 13.97 -10.72 -4.69
C LYS A 151 14.91 -10.84 -3.50
N GLU A 152 16.20 -10.60 -3.71
CA GLU A 152 17.22 -10.65 -2.65
C GLU A 152 16.89 -9.62 -1.55
N PHE A 153 16.50 -8.40 -1.94
CA PHE A 153 16.21 -7.34 -0.99
C PHE A 153 14.95 -7.63 -0.15
N ILE A 154 13.84 -8.02 -0.79
CA ILE A 154 12.60 -8.29 -0.02
C ILE A 154 12.70 -9.52 0.88
N GLU A 155 13.53 -10.52 0.52
CA GLU A 155 13.77 -11.68 1.40
C GLU A 155 14.46 -11.27 2.71
N SER A 156 15.15 -10.14 2.78
CA SER A 156 15.72 -9.61 4.03
C SER A 156 14.65 -9.20 5.05
N PHE A 157 13.39 -9.02 4.64
CA PHE A 157 12.25 -8.75 5.52
C PHE A 157 11.48 -10.02 5.92
N SER A 158 11.96 -11.20 5.50
CA SER A 158 11.41 -12.49 5.94
C SER A 158 12.00 -12.87 7.29
N ASP A 159 11.15 -13.42 8.19
CA ASP A 159 11.60 -14.02 9.45
C ASP A 159 12.21 -15.40 9.22
#